data_99bb8a063eb31b5c7588fd9e6a4ea85a
#
_entry.id   99bb8a063eb31b5c7588fd9e6a4ea85a
#
_cell.length_a   1.000
_cell.length_b   1.000
_cell.length_c   1.000
_cell.angle_alpha   90.00
_cell.angle_beta   90.00
_cell.angle_gamma   90.00
#
_symmetry.space_group_name_H-M   'P 1'
#
loop_
_entity.id
_entity.type
_entity.pdbx_description
1 polymer ?
#
loop_
_entity_poly.entity_id
_entity_poly.type
_entity_poly.pdbx_seq_one_letter_code
_entity_poly.pdbx_strand_id
1 'polypeptide(L)'
;MDTKDLLIQAIKDAVAKAIAEQALPEGQLPTVILEVPPKKELGDFASNIAMQSARVFHVAPRKIAEEIVSRLDTTFLEKTEIAGPGFINFYLKSDVIYDALANLLKAGSEYGNLPKQETPRIQVEYVSANPTGPLHVGHGRGAAFGSALVNLMRAAGYNVSSEYYINDAGKQIDNLALSVNARYLELLGKEVEFPENGYHGQDIIETAKRIIAKDGDKYLNMSDEERLSIFKELALKEKLAALKEDLAAFNVHFDVWFSERTLHPDAVNAVCDKLLANGNMYKQDGALWLKSTAYGDDKDRVVIRDNGVPTYLAADIAYHDNKFERKFDKLINIWGADHHGYVCRVKAAMAALGYNADDLEVLLLQMVSLYRDGELVKMSKRTGQSVTLAELIEEVGADAARFFFIMRSLDSQLDFDLNLAKSQSNENPVYYVQYAYARICSIFRQMKEAGIETTENPQLSLLTDEAEIALIKKLLSYPDEIATAAKNKAPHRIATYVHDLASMFHSFYNKCRILGVDAKLAGARLALCLAVKYVLAHALAILGVNAPEKM
;
A
#
# COMPACT_ATOMS: atom_id res chain seq x y z
N MET A 1 23.31 -15.43 -3.10
CA MET A 1 22.13 -16.33 -2.97
C MET A 1 21.64 -16.11 -1.55
N ASP A 2 20.36 -15.88 -1.37
CA ASP A 2 19.77 -15.75 -0.04
C ASP A 2 19.88 -17.09 0.71
N THR A 3 19.99 -17.06 2.04
CA THR A 3 20.09 -18.27 2.88
C THR A 3 18.92 -19.23 2.65
N LYS A 4 17.74 -18.66 2.40
CA LYS A 4 16.52 -19.42 2.11
C LYS A 4 16.60 -20.12 0.74
N ASP A 5 17.12 -19.43 -0.26
CA ASP A 5 17.35 -20.03 -1.60
C ASP A 5 18.36 -21.17 -1.54
N LEU A 6 19.44 -21.00 -0.75
CA LEU A 6 20.42 -22.06 -0.51
C LEU A 6 19.75 -23.30 0.09
N LEU A 7 18.91 -23.11 1.11
CA LEU A 7 18.22 -24.23 1.76
C LEU A 7 17.19 -24.89 0.84
N ILE A 8 16.45 -24.10 0.06
CA ILE A 8 15.51 -24.63 -0.95
C ILE A 8 16.27 -25.47 -1.98
N GLN A 9 17.41 -24.98 -2.46
CA GLN A 9 18.21 -25.72 -3.43
C GLN A 9 18.79 -27.00 -2.82
N ALA A 10 19.32 -26.94 -1.61
CA ALA A 10 19.83 -28.12 -0.90
C ALA A 10 18.75 -29.21 -0.71
N ILE A 11 17.51 -28.82 -0.39
CA ILE A 11 16.37 -29.76 -0.30
C ILE A 11 16.08 -30.38 -1.67
N LYS A 12 16.04 -29.58 -2.75
CA LYS A 12 15.83 -30.10 -4.12
C LYS A 12 16.90 -31.09 -4.53
N ASP A 13 18.17 -30.76 -4.25
CA ASP A 13 19.31 -31.62 -4.56
C ASP A 13 19.30 -32.93 -3.76
N ALA A 14 18.91 -32.85 -2.47
CA ALA A 14 18.76 -34.03 -1.64
C ALA A 14 17.67 -34.98 -2.16
N VAL A 15 16.52 -34.43 -2.59
CA VAL A 15 15.45 -35.23 -3.20
C VAL A 15 15.89 -35.83 -4.53
N ALA A 16 16.56 -35.07 -5.38
CA ALA A 16 17.08 -35.56 -6.65
C ALA A 16 18.08 -36.73 -6.46
N LYS A 17 18.97 -36.63 -5.45
CA LYS A 17 19.87 -37.72 -5.05
C LYS A 17 19.10 -38.94 -4.56
N ALA A 18 18.08 -38.74 -3.71
CA ALA A 18 17.26 -39.85 -3.19
C ALA A 18 16.52 -40.62 -4.31
N ILE A 19 16.05 -39.91 -5.34
CA ILE A 19 15.42 -40.54 -6.53
C ILE A 19 16.48 -41.28 -7.36
N ALA A 20 17.62 -40.68 -7.64
CA ALA A 20 18.70 -41.29 -8.40
C ALA A 20 19.25 -42.57 -7.75
N GLU A 21 19.27 -42.62 -6.41
CA GLU A 21 19.67 -43.76 -5.61
C GLU A 21 18.52 -44.76 -5.37
N GLN A 22 17.35 -44.55 -5.96
CA GLN A 22 16.14 -45.38 -5.79
C GLN A 22 15.63 -45.50 -4.33
N ALA A 23 16.05 -44.54 -3.46
CA ALA A 23 15.54 -44.45 -2.09
C ALA A 23 14.14 -43.81 -2.04
N LEU A 24 13.81 -42.97 -3.03
CA LEU A 24 12.47 -42.47 -3.31
C LEU A 24 12.05 -42.85 -4.73
N PRO A 25 10.77 -43.15 -4.99
CA PRO A 25 10.24 -43.33 -6.33
C PRO A 25 10.41 -42.08 -7.22
N GLU A 26 10.35 -42.28 -8.53
CA GLU A 26 10.27 -41.14 -9.47
C GLU A 26 9.00 -40.34 -9.21
N GLY A 27 9.14 -39.01 -9.22
CA GLY A 27 8.03 -38.08 -9.00
C GLY A 27 8.46 -36.62 -9.03
N GLN A 28 7.53 -35.73 -9.32
CA GLN A 28 7.80 -34.29 -9.33
C GLN A 28 7.67 -33.72 -7.93
N LEU A 29 8.78 -33.18 -7.38
CA LEU A 29 8.78 -32.52 -6.08
C LEU A 29 7.83 -31.31 -6.08
N PRO A 30 6.89 -31.18 -5.12
CA PRO A 30 6.12 -29.98 -4.92
C PRO A 30 7.00 -28.76 -4.64
N THR A 31 6.43 -27.56 -4.73
CA THR A 31 7.14 -26.34 -4.40
C THR A 31 7.62 -26.38 -2.94
N VAL A 32 8.93 -26.25 -2.75
CA VAL A 32 9.52 -26.22 -1.40
C VAL A 32 9.15 -24.90 -0.72
N ILE A 33 8.43 -24.96 0.38
CA ILE A 33 8.08 -23.83 1.22
C ILE A 33 8.86 -23.93 2.52
N LEU A 34 9.52 -22.85 2.88
CA LEU A 34 10.20 -22.66 4.16
C LEU A 34 9.43 -21.64 5.00
N GLU A 35 9.14 -22.02 6.24
CA GLU A 35 8.46 -21.17 7.22
C GLU A 35 9.41 -20.89 8.38
N VAL A 36 9.27 -19.71 8.99
CA VAL A 36 9.96 -19.40 10.24
C VAL A 36 9.10 -19.94 11.37
N PRO A 37 9.60 -20.89 12.19
CA PRO A 37 8.82 -21.46 13.28
C PRO A 37 8.43 -20.41 14.33
N PRO A 38 7.26 -20.52 14.98
CA PRO A 38 6.83 -19.56 16.00
C PRO A 38 7.67 -19.63 17.31
N LYS A 39 8.38 -20.76 17.52
CA LYS A 39 9.23 -20.98 18.68
C LYS A 39 10.68 -21.17 18.24
N LYS A 40 11.61 -20.48 18.88
CA LYS A 40 13.05 -20.55 18.59
C LYS A 40 13.63 -21.96 18.70
N GLU A 41 13.10 -22.78 19.61
CA GLU A 41 13.54 -24.16 19.82
C GLU A 41 13.28 -25.06 18.60
N LEU A 42 12.45 -24.62 17.66
CA LEU A 42 12.11 -25.36 16.43
C LEU A 42 13.00 -24.97 15.23
N GLY A 43 14.08 -24.20 15.46
CA GLY A 43 15.05 -23.82 14.44
C GLY A 43 14.80 -22.48 13.78
N ASP A 44 15.62 -22.19 12.77
CA ASP A 44 15.53 -20.95 11.98
C ASP A 44 14.52 -21.05 10.87
N PHE A 45 14.40 -22.23 10.26
CA PHE A 45 13.41 -22.57 9.24
C PHE A 45 12.81 -23.93 9.52
N ALA A 46 11.58 -24.13 9.03
CA ALA A 46 10.91 -25.42 9.00
C ALA A 46 10.29 -25.65 7.60
N SER A 47 10.24 -26.90 7.17
CA SER A 47 9.54 -27.30 5.95
C SER A 47 8.63 -28.49 6.19
N ASN A 48 7.45 -28.44 5.57
CA ASN A 48 6.51 -29.54 5.52
C ASN A 48 6.61 -30.32 4.19
N ILE A 49 7.68 -30.14 3.43
CA ILE A 49 7.86 -30.70 2.08
C ILE A 49 7.69 -32.22 2.05
N ALA A 50 8.18 -32.91 3.08
CA ALA A 50 8.03 -34.37 3.16
C ALA A 50 6.56 -34.79 3.26
N MET A 51 5.72 -34.03 3.98
CA MET A 51 4.27 -34.30 4.08
C MET A 51 3.57 -33.99 2.75
N GLN A 52 3.92 -32.89 2.08
CA GLN A 52 3.36 -32.53 0.77
C GLN A 52 3.73 -33.56 -0.31
N SER A 53 4.93 -34.15 -0.21
CA SER A 53 5.47 -35.13 -1.17
C SER A 53 4.95 -36.56 -0.96
N ALA A 54 4.28 -36.85 0.15
CA ALA A 54 3.82 -38.21 0.49
C ALA A 54 2.89 -38.80 -0.58
N ARG A 55 2.03 -37.98 -1.17
CA ARG A 55 1.12 -38.45 -2.26
C ARG A 55 1.86 -38.63 -3.58
N VAL A 56 2.92 -37.91 -3.82
CA VAL A 56 3.71 -38.00 -5.05
C VAL A 56 4.58 -39.24 -5.05
N PHE A 57 5.25 -39.52 -3.93
CA PHE A 57 6.18 -40.63 -3.81
C PHE A 57 5.54 -41.91 -3.25
N HIS A 58 4.27 -41.85 -2.80
CA HIS A 58 3.59 -42.98 -2.15
C HIS A 58 4.38 -43.58 -0.97
N VAL A 59 5.10 -42.74 -0.24
CA VAL A 59 5.96 -43.06 0.91
C VAL A 59 5.49 -42.28 2.13
N ALA A 60 5.63 -42.87 3.32
CA ALA A 60 5.28 -42.18 4.56
C ALA A 60 6.09 -40.90 4.73
N PRO A 61 5.46 -39.74 5.14
CA PRO A 61 6.12 -38.47 5.23
C PRO A 61 7.41 -38.47 6.05
N ARG A 62 7.40 -39.16 7.20
CA ARG A 62 8.58 -39.26 8.06
C ARG A 62 9.76 -39.95 7.36
N LYS A 63 9.49 -41.00 6.57
CA LYS A 63 10.53 -41.66 5.78
C LYS A 63 11.09 -40.75 4.68
N ILE A 64 10.24 -39.97 4.02
CA ILE A 64 10.68 -38.98 3.05
C ILE A 64 11.59 -37.92 3.73
N ALA A 65 11.22 -37.46 4.93
CA ALA A 65 12.02 -36.54 5.69
C ALA A 65 13.40 -37.14 6.05
N GLU A 66 13.46 -38.40 6.43
CA GLU A 66 14.71 -39.13 6.73
C GLU A 66 15.60 -39.25 5.48
N GLU A 67 15.02 -39.55 4.30
CA GLU A 67 15.76 -39.63 3.04
C GLU A 67 16.29 -38.27 2.60
N ILE A 68 15.54 -37.17 2.82
CA ILE A 68 15.98 -35.81 2.55
C ILE A 68 17.14 -35.44 3.47
N VAL A 69 16.95 -35.58 4.80
CA VAL A 69 17.94 -35.15 5.81
C VAL A 69 19.27 -35.91 5.65
N SER A 70 19.22 -37.22 5.31
CA SER A 70 20.43 -38.03 5.13
C SER A 70 21.30 -37.62 3.94
N ARG A 71 20.73 -36.88 2.95
CA ARG A 71 21.41 -36.45 1.72
C ARG A 71 21.58 -34.94 1.62
N LEU A 72 21.11 -34.22 2.63
CA LEU A 72 21.15 -32.77 2.65
C LEU A 72 22.59 -32.26 2.76
N ASP A 73 22.93 -31.24 2.02
CA ASP A 73 24.17 -30.49 2.26
C ASP A 73 24.03 -29.73 3.59
N THR A 74 24.82 -30.11 4.56
CA THR A 74 24.83 -29.53 5.92
C THR A 74 25.97 -28.54 6.14
N THR A 75 26.69 -28.13 5.09
CA THR A 75 27.85 -27.22 5.22
C THR A 75 27.50 -25.92 5.91
N PHE A 76 26.29 -25.42 5.72
CA PHE A 76 25.75 -24.18 6.29
C PHE A 76 24.76 -24.40 7.45
N LEU A 77 24.49 -25.66 7.84
CA LEU A 77 23.58 -26.02 8.93
C LEU A 77 24.36 -26.49 10.15
N GLU A 78 23.94 -26.07 11.32
CA GLU A 78 24.41 -26.57 12.61
C GLU A 78 23.80 -27.96 12.88
N LYS A 79 22.49 -28.08 12.67
CA LYS A 79 21.74 -29.33 12.78
C LYS A 79 20.43 -29.28 12.00
N THR A 80 19.85 -30.47 11.82
CA THR A 80 18.48 -30.66 11.33
C THR A 80 17.73 -31.58 12.28
N GLU A 81 16.43 -31.37 12.47
CA GLU A 81 15.57 -32.22 13.30
C GLU A 81 14.28 -32.56 12.57
N ILE A 82 13.88 -33.85 12.62
CA ILE A 82 12.59 -34.29 12.07
C ILE A 82 11.57 -34.28 13.22
N ALA A 83 10.57 -33.42 13.11
CA ALA A 83 9.52 -33.25 14.10
C ALA A 83 8.17 -33.85 13.62
N GLY A 84 7.43 -34.45 14.55
CA GLY A 84 6.09 -34.95 14.29
C GLY A 84 6.01 -35.92 13.08
N PRO A 85 5.03 -35.78 12.19
CA PRO A 85 4.80 -36.69 11.07
C PRO A 85 5.78 -36.52 9.89
N GLY A 86 6.70 -35.55 9.92
CA GLY A 86 7.64 -35.28 8.83
C GLY A 86 7.96 -33.81 8.58
N PHE A 87 7.78 -32.93 9.56
CA PHE A 87 8.37 -31.60 9.53
C PHE A 87 9.88 -31.70 9.63
N ILE A 88 10.61 -30.91 8.87
CA ILE A 88 12.07 -30.82 8.94
C ILE A 88 12.41 -29.42 9.44
N ASN A 89 13.02 -29.34 10.60
CA ASN A 89 13.51 -28.11 11.24
C ASN A 89 14.99 -27.94 10.92
N PHE A 90 15.40 -26.74 10.52
CA PHE A 90 16.75 -26.38 10.12
C PHE A 90 17.32 -25.33 11.06
N TYR A 91 18.53 -25.55 11.54
CA TYR A 91 19.29 -24.64 12.42
C TYR A 91 20.53 -24.19 11.65
N LEU A 92 20.64 -22.89 11.42
CA LEU A 92 21.74 -22.31 10.66
C LEU A 92 23.02 -22.19 11.51
N LYS A 93 24.17 -22.37 10.90
CA LYS A 93 25.45 -21.99 11.53
C LYS A 93 25.51 -20.47 11.74
N SER A 94 26.12 -20.04 12.82
CA SER A 94 26.28 -18.62 13.14
C SER A 94 27.00 -17.85 12.04
N ASP A 95 28.00 -18.46 11.38
CA ASP A 95 28.76 -17.82 10.29
C ASP A 95 27.85 -17.40 9.13
N VAL A 96 26.85 -18.22 8.78
CA VAL A 96 25.86 -17.89 7.72
C VAL A 96 25.06 -16.66 8.07
N ILE A 97 24.70 -16.50 9.34
CA ILE A 97 23.94 -15.35 9.85
C ILE A 97 24.81 -14.08 9.77
N TYR A 98 26.10 -14.18 10.11
CA TYR A 98 27.03 -13.04 10.04
C TYR A 98 27.34 -12.65 8.59
N ASP A 99 27.51 -13.61 7.70
CA ASP A 99 27.68 -13.33 6.26
C ASP A 99 26.45 -12.65 5.67
N ALA A 100 25.26 -13.09 6.04
CA ALA A 100 24.01 -12.45 5.62
C ALA A 100 23.89 -11.02 6.18
N LEU A 101 24.29 -10.77 7.43
CA LEU A 101 24.35 -9.42 8.00
C LEU A 101 25.38 -8.54 7.27
N ALA A 102 26.55 -9.08 6.91
CA ALA A 102 27.54 -8.37 6.12
C ALA A 102 27.00 -7.97 4.74
N ASN A 103 26.24 -8.86 4.09
CA ASN A 103 25.58 -8.57 2.82
C ASN A 103 24.49 -7.48 2.97
N LEU A 104 23.71 -7.48 4.06
CA LEU A 104 22.78 -6.40 4.36
C LEU A 104 23.50 -5.06 4.49
N LEU A 105 24.58 -5.01 5.27
CA LEU A 105 25.38 -3.80 5.47
C LEU A 105 25.97 -3.27 4.15
N LYS A 106 26.38 -4.18 3.26
CA LYS A 106 26.88 -3.83 1.92
C LYS A 106 25.77 -3.30 1.02
N ALA A 107 24.56 -3.86 1.09
CA ALA A 107 23.40 -3.38 0.34
C ALA A 107 22.91 -2.02 0.84
N GLY A 108 23.10 -1.72 2.12
CA GLY A 108 22.78 -0.43 2.73
C GLY A 108 21.29 -0.09 2.61
N SER A 109 20.99 1.11 2.12
CA SER A 109 19.61 1.61 1.94
C SER A 109 18.80 0.81 0.91
N GLU A 110 19.44 0.06 0.03
CA GLU A 110 18.79 -0.75 -0.99
C GLU A 110 18.34 -2.13 -0.45
N TYR A 111 18.73 -2.48 0.78
CA TYR A 111 18.31 -3.73 1.39
C TYR A 111 16.79 -3.77 1.60
N GLY A 112 16.15 -4.78 1.04
CA GLY A 112 14.69 -4.90 1.01
C GLY A 112 14.09 -4.65 -0.38
N ASN A 113 14.79 -3.99 -1.29
CA ASN A 113 14.37 -3.90 -2.68
C ASN A 113 14.62 -5.24 -3.39
N LEU A 114 13.54 -5.87 -3.86
CA LEU A 114 13.61 -7.12 -4.60
C LEU A 114 13.92 -6.88 -6.09
N PRO A 115 14.40 -7.90 -6.81
CA PRO A 115 14.67 -7.78 -8.24
C PRO A 115 13.46 -7.31 -9.03
N LYS A 116 13.67 -6.36 -9.95
CA LYS A 116 12.61 -5.78 -10.78
C LYS A 116 12.03 -6.83 -11.75
N GLN A 117 10.71 -6.76 -11.91
CA GLN A 117 9.93 -7.55 -12.85
C GLN A 117 9.33 -6.61 -13.91
N GLU A 118 9.48 -6.96 -15.18
CA GLU A 118 8.91 -6.18 -16.28
C GLU A 118 7.41 -6.43 -16.43
N THR A 119 6.98 -7.65 -16.20
CA THR A 119 5.58 -8.10 -16.29
C THR A 119 5.17 -8.89 -15.04
N PRO A 120 3.89 -8.85 -14.63
CA PRO A 120 2.81 -8.03 -15.20
C PRO A 120 2.99 -6.53 -14.92
N ARG A 121 2.52 -5.68 -15.87
CA ARG A 121 2.36 -4.24 -15.63
C ARG A 121 1.06 -4.01 -14.85
N ILE A 122 1.17 -3.41 -13.69
CA ILE A 122 0.06 -3.25 -12.74
C ILE A 122 -0.28 -1.78 -12.61
N GLN A 123 -1.57 -1.46 -12.67
CA GLN A 123 -2.06 -0.13 -12.30
C GLN A 123 -2.79 -0.20 -10.97
N VAL A 124 -2.52 0.75 -10.08
CA VAL A 124 -3.26 0.92 -8.82
C VAL A 124 -3.96 2.27 -8.83
N GLU A 125 -5.29 2.25 -8.83
CA GLU A 125 -6.14 3.43 -8.70
C GLU A 125 -6.64 3.56 -7.26
N TYR A 126 -6.51 4.76 -6.68
CA TYR A 126 -6.99 5.01 -5.33
C TYR A 126 -7.30 6.49 -5.10
N VAL A 127 -8.07 6.78 -4.06
CA VAL A 127 -8.67 8.09 -3.72
C VAL A 127 -9.74 8.48 -4.72
N SER A 128 -9.39 8.94 -5.91
CA SER A 128 -10.27 9.35 -7.01
C SER A 128 -11.50 10.16 -6.55
N ALA A 129 -11.29 11.06 -5.58
CA ALA A 129 -12.33 11.88 -4.99
C ALA A 129 -12.78 12.98 -5.98
N ASN A 130 -14.07 13.32 -5.95
CA ASN A 130 -14.61 14.38 -6.79
C ASN A 130 -13.99 15.74 -6.45
N PRO A 131 -13.58 16.55 -7.44
CA PRO A 131 -12.97 17.86 -7.21
C PRO A 131 -14.02 18.93 -6.91
N THR A 132 -14.90 18.68 -5.94
CA THR A 132 -16.01 19.55 -5.56
C THR A 132 -15.87 20.12 -4.15
N GLY A 133 -14.86 19.67 -3.40
CA GLY A 133 -14.57 20.11 -2.03
C GLY A 133 -13.29 19.49 -1.49
N PRO A 134 -12.93 19.75 -0.22
CA PRO A 134 -11.72 19.23 0.40
C PRO A 134 -11.80 17.71 0.64
N LEU A 135 -10.64 17.06 0.72
CA LEU A 135 -10.56 15.66 1.12
C LEU A 135 -10.97 15.50 2.58
N HIS A 136 -11.78 14.50 2.88
CA HIS A 136 -12.12 14.11 4.25
C HIS A 136 -11.28 12.92 4.74
N VAL A 137 -11.36 12.61 6.01
CA VAL A 137 -10.58 11.55 6.69
C VAL A 137 -10.70 10.18 6.01
N GLY A 138 -11.88 9.82 5.48
CA GLY A 138 -12.05 8.57 4.73
C GLY A 138 -11.20 8.52 3.46
N HIS A 139 -11.08 9.63 2.72
CA HIS A 139 -10.15 9.74 1.60
C HIS A 139 -8.69 9.62 2.05
N GLY A 140 -8.35 10.17 3.23
CA GLY A 140 -7.03 10.07 3.84
C GLY A 140 -6.60 8.63 4.09
N ARG A 141 -7.50 7.77 4.59
CA ARG A 141 -7.20 6.34 4.76
C ARG A 141 -6.89 5.66 3.42
N GLY A 142 -7.73 5.93 2.39
CA GLY A 142 -7.50 5.42 1.04
C GLY A 142 -6.18 5.90 0.43
N ALA A 143 -5.83 7.17 0.66
CA ALA A 143 -4.58 7.77 0.20
C ALA A 143 -3.35 7.15 0.88
N ALA A 144 -3.37 6.98 2.21
CA ALA A 144 -2.29 6.36 2.96
C ALA A 144 -2.08 4.90 2.56
N PHE A 145 -3.17 4.12 2.52
CA PHE A 145 -3.10 2.71 2.15
C PHE A 145 -2.66 2.52 0.70
N GLY A 146 -3.27 3.24 -0.24
CA GLY A 146 -2.96 3.10 -1.67
C GLY A 146 -1.52 3.46 -2.00
N SER A 147 -1.02 4.58 -1.46
CA SER A 147 0.38 4.98 -1.66
C SER A 147 1.36 4.00 -1.01
N ALA A 148 1.06 3.50 0.19
CA ALA A 148 1.90 2.49 0.86
C ALA A 148 1.88 1.16 0.08
N LEU A 149 0.74 0.74 -0.48
CA LEU A 149 0.65 -0.45 -1.34
C LEU A 149 1.52 -0.29 -2.59
N VAL A 150 1.43 0.85 -3.28
CA VAL A 150 2.26 1.13 -4.47
C VAL A 150 3.74 1.09 -4.13
N ASN A 151 4.16 1.76 -3.04
CA ASN A 151 5.56 1.75 -2.59
C ASN A 151 6.03 0.33 -2.24
N LEU A 152 5.21 -0.43 -1.52
CA LEU A 152 5.47 -1.82 -1.15
C LEU A 152 5.64 -2.72 -2.38
N MET A 153 4.73 -2.61 -3.35
CA MET A 153 4.81 -3.39 -4.58
C MET A 153 6.04 -3.01 -5.41
N ARG A 154 6.43 -1.74 -5.45
CA ARG A 154 7.67 -1.28 -6.08
C ARG A 154 8.91 -1.85 -5.38
N ALA A 155 8.96 -1.82 -4.04
CA ALA A 155 10.03 -2.44 -3.26
C ALA A 155 10.10 -3.96 -3.50
N ALA A 156 8.96 -4.61 -3.69
CA ALA A 156 8.88 -6.02 -4.07
C ALA A 156 9.21 -6.30 -5.55
N GLY A 157 9.66 -5.30 -6.30
CA GLY A 157 10.10 -5.44 -7.69
C GLY A 157 9.00 -5.43 -8.74
N TYR A 158 7.73 -5.23 -8.37
CA TYR A 158 6.63 -5.18 -9.36
C TYR A 158 6.70 -3.91 -10.23
N ASN A 159 6.26 -4.03 -11.48
CA ASN A 159 6.10 -2.91 -12.40
C ASN A 159 4.74 -2.23 -12.17
N VAL A 160 4.71 -1.20 -11.31
CA VAL A 160 3.48 -0.57 -10.81
C VAL A 160 3.41 0.91 -11.17
N SER A 161 2.23 1.32 -11.67
CA SER A 161 1.85 2.72 -11.88
C SER A 161 0.66 3.08 -11.00
N SER A 162 0.69 4.25 -10.39
CA SER A 162 -0.40 4.82 -9.59
C SER A 162 -1.20 5.83 -10.38
N GLU A 163 -2.53 5.80 -10.25
CA GLU A 163 -3.44 6.70 -10.98
C GLU A 163 -4.51 7.27 -10.08
N TYR A 164 -4.77 8.56 -10.28
CA TYR A 164 -5.91 9.28 -9.72
C TYR A 164 -6.89 9.61 -10.87
N TYR A 165 -8.13 9.15 -10.76
CA TYR A 165 -9.19 9.50 -11.70
C TYR A 165 -9.85 10.81 -11.28
N ILE A 166 -9.83 11.80 -12.16
CA ILE A 166 -10.44 13.11 -11.95
C ILE A 166 -11.84 13.08 -12.58
N ASN A 167 -12.86 13.09 -11.75
CA ASN A 167 -14.25 13.26 -12.21
C ASN A 167 -14.50 14.76 -12.53
N ASP A 168 -14.00 15.22 -13.67
CA ASP A 168 -14.06 16.62 -14.11
C ASP A 168 -15.13 16.84 -15.19
N ALA A 169 -16.05 15.88 -15.38
CA ALA A 169 -17.18 15.96 -16.30
C ALA A 169 -18.53 15.83 -15.57
N GLY A 170 -19.61 16.17 -16.26
CA GLY A 170 -20.97 15.92 -15.81
C GLY A 170 -21.52 16.87 -14.74
N LYS A 171 -22.67 16.51 -14.20
CA LYS A 171 -23.52 17.38 -13.37
C LYS A 171 -22.86 17.90 -12.08
N GLN A 172 -21.92 17.17 -11.49
CA GLN A 172 -21.27 17.61 -10.25
C GLN A 172 -20.42 18.85 -10.48
N ILE A 173 -19.72 18.92 -11.59
CA ILE A 173 -18.92 20.09 -11.96
C ILE A 173 -19.80 21.27 -12.39
N ASP A 174 -20.94 20.98 -13.03
CA ASP A 174 -21.92 22.02 -13.34
C ASP A 174 -22.51 22.62 -12.04
N ASN A 175 -22.84 21.78 -11.06
CA ASN A 175 -23.31 22.21 -9.75
C ASN A 175 -22.24 23.03 -8.99
N LEU A 176 -20.96 22.68 -9.13
CA LEU A 176 -19.85 23.46 -8.57
C LEU A 176 -19.83 24.87 -9.18
N ALA A 177 -19.92 24.96 -10.51
CA ALA A 177 -19.95 26.24 -11.21
C ALA A 177 -21.16 27.10 -10.81
N LEU A 178 -22.34 26.50 -10.71
CA LEU A 178 -23.57 27.16 -10.26
C LEU A 178 -23.43 27.68 -8.82
N SER A 179 -22.82 26.89 -7.92
CA SER A 179 -22.62 27.27 -6.53
C SER A 179 -21.66 28.46 -6.38
N VAL A 180 -20.54 28.43 -7.12
CA VAL A 180 -19.57 29.53 -7.14
C VAL A 180 -20.19 30.79 -7.76
N ASN A 181 -20.99 30.65 -8.81
CA ASN A 181 -21.71 31.75 -9.45
C ASN A 181 -22.69 32.41 -8.48
N ALA A 182 -23.49 31.63 -7.75
CA ALA A 182 -24.42 32.15 -6.76
C ALA A 182 -23.68 32.97 -5.69
N ARG A 183 -22.58 32.41 -5.12
CA ARG A 183 -21.77 33.14 -4.12
C ARG A 183 -21.09 34.39 -4.66
N TYR A 184 -20.63 34.35 -5.92
CA TYR A 184 -20.05 35.51 -6.57
C TYR A 184 -21.06 36.66 -6.71
N LEU A 185 -22.28 36.35 -7.17
CA LEU A 185 -23.36 37.33 -7.32
C LEU A 185 -23.83 37.89 -5.96
N GLU A 186 -24.04 37.01 -4.95
CA GLU A 186 -24.38 37.43 -3.58
C GLU A 186 -23.35 38.40 -2.99
N LEU A 187 -22.06 38.09 -3.12
CA LEU A 187 -20.96 38.94 -2.59
C LEU A 187 -20.87 40.30 -3.30
N LEU A 188 -21.39 40.40 -4.53
CA LEU A 188 -21.50 41.64 -5.27
C LEU A 188 -22.87 42.36 -5.10
N GLY A 189 -23.67 41.91 -4.13
CA GLY A 189 -24.93 42.54 -3.74
C GLY A 189 -26.12 42.24 -4.67
N LYS A 190 -26.06 41.15 -5.44
CA LYS A 190 -27.18 40.71 -6.26
C LYS A 190 -28.03 39.71 -5.51
N GLU A 191 -29.34 39.82 -5.64
CA GLU A 191 -30.26 38.76 -5.20
C GLU A 191 -30.18 37.60 -6.18
N VAL A 192 -29.88 36.40 -5.66
CA VAL A 192 -29.81 35.17 -6.44
C VAL A 192 -30.35 34.00 -5.60
N GLU A 193 -31.13 33.14 -6.21
CA GLU A 193 -31.56 31.90 -5.60
C GLU A 193 -30.39 30.90 -5.65
N PHE A 194 -30.01 30.37 -4.47
CA PHE A 194 -28.93 29.38 -4.41
C PHE A 194 -29.42 28.05 -5.01
N PRO A 195 -28.61 27.38 -5.87
CA PRO A 195 -29.05 26.16 -6.55
C PRO A 195 -29.37 25.05 -5.54
N GLU A 196 -30.51 24.35 -5.75
CA GLU A 196 -31.02 23.28 -4.87
C GLU A 196 -29.97 22.19 -4.62
N ASN A 197 -29.22 21.80 -5.66
CA ASN A 197 -28.14 20.79 -5.57
C ASN A 197 -26.75 21.44 -5.47
N GLY A 198 -26.69 22.67 -4.94
CA GLY A 198 -25.45 23.44 -4.80
C GLY A 198 -24.62 23.01 -3.59
N TYR A 199 -23.34 23.33 -3.65
CA TYR A 199 -22.39 23.12 -2.56
C TYR A 199 -22.36 24.32 -1.62
N HIS A 200 -22.72 24.10 -0.35
CA HIS A 200 -22.83 25.19 0.65
C HIS A 200 -21.54 25.43 1.46
N GLY A 201 -20.46 24.69 1.18
CA GLY A 201 -19.22 24.75 1.94
C GLY A 201 -18.59 26.13 1.98
N GLN A 202 -17.87 26.46 3.07
CA GLN A 202 -17.12 27.70 3.21
C GLN A 202 -16.08 27.87 2.08
N ASP A 203 -15.54 26.75 1.59
CA ASP A 203 -14.60 26.70 0.48
C ASP A 203 -15.16 27.26 -0.84
N ILE A 204 -16.49 27.17 -1.06
CA ILE A 204 -17.16 27.78 -2.23
C ILE A 204 -17.19 29.30 -2.10
N ILE A 205 -17.49 29.81 -0.89
CA ILE A 205 -17.46 31.23 -0.60
C ILE A 205 -16.05 31.80 -0.80
N GLU A 206 -15.05 31.09 -0.32
CA GLU A 206 -13.64 31.51 -0.49
C GLU A 206 -13.21 31.50 -1.95
N THR A 207 -13.69 30.52 -2.75
CA THR A 207 -13.46 30.52 -4.21
C THR A 207 -14.05 31.76 -4.86
N ALA A 208 -15.29 32.12 -4.55
CA ALA A 208 -15.94 33.31 -5.09
C ALA A 208 -15.20 34.62 -4.65
N LYS A 209 -14.77 34.71 -3.39
CA LYS A 209 -13.95 35.84 -2.90
C LYS A 209 -12.62 35.96 -3.66
N ARG A 210 -11.93 34.85 -3.94
CA ARG A 210 -10.67 34.87 -4.72
C ARG A 210 -10.89 35.36 -6.15
N ILE A 211 -12.00 34.95 -6.78
CA ILE A 211 -12.39 35.43 -8.10
C ILE A 211 -12.59 36.97 -8.06
N ILE A 212 -13.35 37.46 -7.07
CA ILE A 212 -13.59 38.90 -6.88
C ILE A 212 -12.28 39.65 -6.59
N ALA A 213 -11.44 39.11 -5.72
CA ALA A 213 -10.16 39.74 -5.38
C ALA A 213 -9.22 39.89 -6.59
N LYS A 214 -9.27 38.92 -7.52
CA LYS A 214 -8.43 38.90 -8.71
C LYS A 214 -8.99 39.74 -9.86
N ASP A 215 -10.27 39.58 -10.15
CA ASP A 215 -10.91 40.04 -11.38
C ASP A 215 -12.04 41.05 -11.15
N GLY A 216 -12.38 41.36 -9.87
CA GLY A 216 -13.43 42.31 -9.50
C GLY A 216 -14.83 41.86 -9.95
N ASP A 217 -15.56 42.81 -10.50
CA ASP A 217 -16.92 42.62 -11.04
C ASP A 217 -16.93 42.31 -12.55
N LYS A 218 -15.78 41.97 -13.12
CA LYS A 218 -15.58 41.71 -14.56
C LYS A 218 -16.64 40.78 -15.18
N TYR A 219 -17.08 39.77 -14.45
CA TYR A 219 -18.01 38.76 -14.93
C TYR A 219 -19.48 39.13 -14.71
N LEU A 220 -19.78 40.23 -14.01
CA LEU A 220 -21.13 40.59 -13.60
C LEU A 220 -22.07 40.88 -14.79
N ASN A 221 -21.55 41.47 -15.86
CA ASN A 221 -22.31 41.87 -17.04
C ASN A 221 -22.26 40.86 -18.18
N MET A 222 -21.64 39.68 -17.98
CA MET A 222 -21.64 38.57 -18.93
C MET A 222 -22.97 37.82 -18.88
N SER A 223 -23.29 37.09 -19.95
CA SER A 223 -24.39 36.14 -19.94
C SER A 223 -24.15 35.06 -18.88
N ASP A 224 -25.22 34.45 -18.36
CA ASP A 224 -25.09 33.37 -17.38
C ASP A 224 -24.29 32.18 -17.93
N GLU A 225 -24.51 31.85 -19.20
CA GLU A 225 -23.82 30.73 -19.87
C GLU A 225 -22.30 30.98 -19.96
N GLU A 226 -21.88 32.16 -20.40
CA GLU A 226 -20.46 32.51 -20.48
C GLU A 226 -19.82 32.54 -19.10
N ARG A 227 -20.49 33.14 -18.10
CA ARG A 227 -19.98 33.23 -16.73
C ARG A 227 -19.86 31.85 -16.08
N LEU A 228 -20.86 30.98 -16.24
CA LEU A 228 -20.83 29.60 -15.74
C LEU A 228 -19.72 28.80 -16.37
N SER A 229 -19.50 28.93 -17.69
CA SER A 229 -18.38 28.26 -18.38
C SER A 229 -17.02 28.67 -17.79
N ILE A 230 -16.82 29.96 -17.56
CA ILE A 230 -15.59 30.49 -16.96
C ILE A 230 -15.42 30.00 -15.51
N PHE A 231 -16.49 30.06 -14.70
CA PHE A 231 -16.42 29.68 -13.29
C PHE A 231 -16.25 28.17 -13.12
N LYS A 232 -16.77 27.37 -14.04
CA LYS A 232 -16.51 25.94 -14.11
C LYS A 232 -15.00 25.65 -14.18
N GLU A 233 -14.29 26.30 -15.10
CA GLU A 233 -12.86 26.07 -15.26
C GLU A 233 -12.03 26.67 -14.09
N LEU A 234 -12.38 27.85 -13.62
CA LEU A 234 -11.68 28.48 -12.49
C LEU A 234 -11.83 27.66 -11.21
N ALA A 235 -13.06 27.26 -10.88
CA ALA A 235 -13.34 26.48 -9.67
C ALA A 235 -12.69 25.10 -9.75
N LEU A 236 -12.82 24.40 -10.87
CA LEU A 236 -12.21 23.08 -11.06
C LEU A 236 -10.69 23.14 -10.91
N LYS A 237 -10.04 24.10 -11.56
CA LYS A 237 -8.59 24.29 -11.46
C LYS A 237 -8.14 24.53 -10.01
N GLU A 238 -8.87 25.37 -9.28
CA GLU A 238 -8.58 25.68 -7.88
C GLU A 238 -8.75 24.44 -6.99
N LYS A 239 -9.89 23.75 -7.12
CA LYS A 239 -10.15 22.54 -6.31
C LYS A 239 -9.13 21.44 -6.58
N LEU A 240 -8.76 21.20 -7.84
CA LEU A 240 -7.73 20.23 -8.19
C LEU A 240 -6.35 20.61 -7.63
N ALA A 241 -6.01 21.90 -7.62
CA ALA A 241 -4.76 22.36 -7.02
C ALA A 241 -4.75 22.08 -5.51
N ALA A 242 -5.84 22.42 -4.80
CA ALA A 242 -5.97 22.15 -3.37
C ALA A 242 -5.89 20.64 -3.05
N LEU A 243 -6.57 19.78 -3.83
CA LEU A 243 -6.48 18.33 -3.65
C LEU A 243 -5.04 17.81 -3.81
N LYS A 244 -4.31 18.33 -4.79
CA LYS A 244 -2.91 17.96 -5.01
C LYS A 244 -2.01 18.42 -3.87
N GLU A 245 -2.24 19.62 -3.35
CA GLU A 245 -1.51 20.17 -2.20
C GLU A 245 -1.76 19.35 -0.93
N ASP A 246 -3.03 19.01 -0.63
CA ASP A 246 -3.39 18.18 0.51
C ASP A 246 -2.74 16.78 0.42
N LEU A 247 -2.77 16.16 -0.76
CA LEU A 247 -2.15 14.85 -0.99
C LEU A 247 -0.63 14.91 -0.90
N ALA A 248 0.00 15.95 -1.43
CA ALA A 248 1.45 16.17 -1.30
C ALA A 248 1.86 16.40 0.16
N ALA A 249 1.10 17.21 0.93
CA ALA A 249 1.32 17.40 2.36
C ALA A 249 1.17 16.08 3.15
N PHE A 250 0.36 15.16 2.62
CA PHE A 250 0.18 13.82 3.16
C PHE A 250 1.19 12.79 2.62
N ASN A 251 2.21 13.23 1.89
CA ASN A 251 3.23 12.39 1.22
C ASN A 251 2.60 11.34 0.29
N VAL A 252 1.62 11.77 -0.53
CA VAL A 252 0.94 10.93 -1.53
C VAL A 252 1.11 11.55 -2.91
N HIS A 253 1.68 10.79 -3.82
CA HIS A 253 1.98 11.21 -5.19
C HIS A 253 1.45 10.18 -6.18
N PHE A 254 0.96 10.65 -7.34
CA PHE A 254 0.46 9.80 -8.41
C PHE A 254 1.31 9.97 -9.66
N ASP A 255 1.54 8.86 -10.37
CA ASP A 255 2.22 8.90 -11.67
C ASP A 255 1.32 9.53 -12.74
N VAL A 256 0.00 9.27 -12.64
CA VAL A 256 -1.00 9.75 -13.62
C VAL A 256 -2.18 10.40 -12.91
N TRP A 257 -2.59 11.55 -13.41
CA TRP A 257 -3.84 12.23 -13.10
C TRP A 257 -4.72 12.15 -14.35
N PHE A 258 -5.66 11.20 -14.35
CA PHE A 258 -6.50 10.90 -15.51
C PHE A 258 -7.78 11.74 -15.49
N SER A 259 -8.04 12.49 -16.55
CA SER A 259 -9.24 13.34 -16.67
C SER A 259 -10.36 12.57 -17.36
N GLU A 260 -11.55 12.49 -16.75
CA GLU A 260 -12.76 11.90 -17.33
C GLU A 260 -13.16 12.56 -18.65
N ARG A 261 -12.94 13.87 -18.78
CA ARG A 261 -13.24 14.63 -20.01
C ARG A 261 -12.61 14.00 -21.25
N THR A 262 -11.46 13.35 -21.11
CA THR A 262 -10.77 12.69 -22.23
C THR A 262 -11.51 11.47 -22.78
N LEU A 263 -12.48 10.95 -22.04
CA LEU A 263 -13.31 9.83 -22.47
C LEU A 263 -14.54 10.27 -23.28
N HIS A 264 -14.97 11.51 -23.11
CA HIS A 264 -16.20 12.02 -23.69
C HIS A 264 -15.96 12.85 -24.97
N PRO A 265 -16.77 12.64 -26.04
CA PRO A 265 -17.75 11.55 -26.19
C PRO A 265 -17.13 10.28 -26.79
N ASP A 266 -15.92 10.37 -27.37
CA ASP A 266 -15.39 9.41 -28.36
C ASP A 266 -15.13 8.02 -27.75
N ALA A 267 -14.43 7.94 -26.61
CA ALA A 267 -14.14 6.65 -25.98
C ALA A 267 -15.41 5.97 -25.45
N VAL A 268 -16.36 6.76 -24.91
CA VAL A 268 -17.67 6.24 -24.48
C VAL A 268 -18.46 5.66 -25.64
N ASN A 269 -18.48 6.34 -26.78
CA ASN A 269 -19.15 5.84 -27.98
C ASN A 269 -18.45 4.58 -28.52
N ALA A 270 -17.12 4.58 -28.56
CA ALA A 270 -16.34 3.44 -29.06
C ALA A 270 -16.58 2.15 -28.25
N VAL A 271 -16.65 2.22 -26.92
CA VAL A 271 -16.95 1.02 -26.11
C VAL A 271 -18.40 0.56 -26.28
N CYS A 272 -19.36 1.47 -26.45
CA CYS A 272 -20.74 1.12 -26.78
C CYS A 272 -20.82 0.39 -28.12
N ASP A 273 -20.12 0.87 -29.15
CA ASP A 273 -20.05 0.25 -30.44
C ASP A 273 -19.40 -1.13 -30.42
N LYS A 274 -18.29 -1.29 -29.68
CA LYS A 274 -17.64 -2.59 -29.42
C LYS A 274 -18.65 -3.58 -28.80
N LEU A 275 -19.37 -3.17 -27.75
CA LEU A 275 -20.33 -4.01 -27.02
C LEU A 275 -21.60 -4.32 -27.83
N LEU A 276 -22.03 -3.42 -28.72
CA LEU A 276 -23.11 -3.70 -29.68
C LEU A 276 -22.65 -4.70 -30.72
N ALA A 277 -21.46 -4.51 -31.30
CA ALA A 277 -20.93 -5.35 -32.37
C ALA A 277 -20.70 -6.80 -31.89
N ASN A 278 -20.26 -7.00 -30.63
CA ASN A 278 -20.06 -8.33 -30.07
C ASN A 278 -21.34 -8.96 -29.46
N GLY A 279 -22.49 -8.26 -29.54
CA GLY A 279 -23.79 -8.75 -29.07
C GLY A 279 -24.00 -8.69 -27.56
N ASN A 280 -23.11 -8.03 -26.79
CA ASN A 280 -23.19 -7.88 -25.34
C ASN A 280 -23.96 -6.63 -24.89
N MET A 281 -24.43 -5.83 -25.84
CA MET A 281 -25.33 -4.69 -25.61
C MET A 281 -26.54 -4.75 -26.53
N TYR A 282 -27.68 -4.24 -26.08
CA TYR A 282 -28.92 -4.20 -26.88
C TYR A 282 -29.68 -2.90 -26.63
N LYS A 283 -30.60 -2.58 -27.55
CA LYS A 283 -31.51 -1.44 -27.43
C LYS A 283 -32.86 -1.91 -26.91
N GLN A 284 -33.37 -1.22 -25.88
CA GLN A 284 -34.70 -1.42 -25.34
C GLN A 284 -35.27 -0.08 -24.84
N ASP A 285 -36.51 0.23 -25.22
CA ASP A 285 -37.24 1.45 -24.80
C ASP A 285 -36.42 2.75 -25.01
N GLY A 286 -35.70 2.82 -26.13
CA GLY A 286 -34.86 3.97 -26.49
C GLY A 286 -33.49 4.00 -25.81
N ALA A 287 -33.25 3.17 -24.77
CA ALA A 287 -32.00 3.09 -24.03
C ALA A 287 -31.07 1.98 -24.53
N LEU A 288 -29.77 2.11 -24.26
CA LEU A 288 -28.78 1.05 -24.49
C LEU A 288 -28.50 0.31 -23.17
N TRP A 289 -28.62 -1.00 -23.22
CA TRP A 289 -28.47 -1.90 -22.09
C TRP A 289 -27.30 -2.86 -22.26
N LEU A 290 -26.44 -2.98 -21.24
CA LEU A 290 -25.41 -4.01 -21.15
C LEU A 290 -26.03 -5.31 -20.64
N LYS A 291 -25.76 -6.44 -21.28
CA LYS A 291 -26.15 -7.78 -20.83
C LYS A 291 -25.26 -8.27 -19.67
N SER A 292 -25.24 -7.51 -18.58
CA SER A 292 -24.34 -7.79 -17.46
C SER A 292 -24.72 -9.06 -16.70
N THR A 293 -25.99 -9.51 -16.79
CA THR A 293 -26.43 -10.80 -16.21
C THR A 293 -25.72 -12.00 -16.82
N ALA A 294 -25.33 -11.94 -18.09
CA ALA A 294 -24.56 -12.99 -18.74
C ALA A 294 -23.15 -13.19 -18.14
N TYR A 295 -22.69 -12.21 -17.36
CA TYR A 295 -21.36 -12.15 -16.75
C TYR A 295 -21.40 -12.05 -15.23
N GLY A 296 -22.51 -12.42 -14.59
CA GLY A 296 -22.63 -12.56 -13.15
C GLY A 296 -23.13 -11.34 -12.37
N ASP A 297 -23.65 -10.30 -13.05
CA ASP A 297 -24.39 -9.21 -12.38
C ASP A 297 -25.84 -9.67 -12.08
N ASP A 298 -26.52 -9.01 -11.15
CA ASP A 298 -27.89 -9.33 -10.70
C ASP A 298 -28.96 -8.93 -11.72
N LYS A 299 -28.68 -7.94 -12.57
CA LYS A 299 -29.57 -7.45 -13.65
C LYS A 299 -28.78 -6.76 -14.75
N ASP A 300 -29.38 -6.68 -15.95
CA ASP A 300 -28.83 -5.88 -17.05
C ASP A 300 -28.83 -4.38 -16.69
N ARG A 301 -27.88 -3.63 -17.23
CA ARG A 301 -27.64 -2.24 -16.84
C ARG A 301 -27.79 -1.27 -18.00
N VAL A 302 -28.48 -0.17 -17.74
CA VAL A 302 -28.53 0.96 -18.68
C VAL A 302 -27.17 1.63 -18.76
N VAL A 303 -26.61 1.72 -19.95
CA VAL A 303 -25.36 2.42 -20.24
C VAL A 303 -25.63 3.80 -20.84
N ILE A 304 -26.54 3.87 -21.84
CA ILE A 304 -27.04 5.13 -22.41
C ILE A 304 -28.53 5.20 -22.13
N ARG A 305 -29.03 6.30 -21.61
CA ARG A 305 -30.45 6.53 -21.34
C ARG A 305 -31.22 6.74 -22.62
N ASP A 306 -32.55 6.67 -22.55
CA ASP A 306 -33.49 6.94 -23.63
C ASP A 306 -33.35 8.33 -24.26
N ASN A 307 -32.90 9.31 -23.46
CA ASN A 307 -32.59 10.67 -23.91
C ASN A 307 -31.18 10.84 -24.51
N GLY A 308 -30.44 9.74 -24.72
CA GLY A 308 -29.09 9.74 -25.29
C GLY A 308 -27.96 10.10 -24.29
N VAL A 309 -28.29 10.39 -23.04
CA VAL A 309 -27.28 10.77 -22.02
C VAL A 309 -26.61 9.53 -21.43
N PRO A 310 -25.28 9.43 -21.47
CA PRO A 310 -24.54 8.36 -20.79
C PRO A 310 -24.82 8.30 -19.28
N THR A 311 -24.82 7.10 -18.73
CA THR A 311 -24.80 6.88 -17.28
C THR A 311 -23.36 6.90 -16.77
N TYR A 312 -23.15 6.94 -15.47
CA TYR A 312 -21.80 6.79 -14.89
C TYR A 312 -21.12 5.49 -15.34
N LEU A 313 -21.89 4.42 -15.52
CA LEU A 313 -21.36 3.14 -15.99
C LEU A 313 -20.72 3.24 -17.39
N ALA A 314 -21.22 4.12 -18.26
CA ALA A 314 -20.64 4.31 -19.59
C ALA A 314 -19.20 4.84 -19.52
N ALA A 315 -18.98 5.86 -18.69
CA ALA A 315 -17.65 6.42 -18.46
C ALA A 315 -16.71 5.40 -17.79
N ASP A 316 -17.22 4.64 -16.79
CA ASP A 316 -16.45 3.59 -16.11
C ASP A 316 -16.02 2.47 -17.06
N ILE A 317 -16.91 2.03 -17.96
CA ILE A 317 -16.58 1.03 -18.99
C ILE A 317 -15.47 1.57 -19.90
N ALA A 318 -15.62 2.79 -20.40
CA ALA A 318 -14.64 3.42 -21.28
C ALA A 318 -13.29 3.62 -20.56
N TYR A 319 -13.31 3.99 -19.30
CA TYR A 319 -12.11 4.18 -18.50
C TYR A 319 -11.35 2.87 -18.26
N HIS A 320 -12.03 1.80 -17.89
CA HIS A 320 -11.38 0.50 -17.68
C HIS A 320 -10.90 -0.13 -18.99
N ASP A 321 -11.66 0.03 -20.11
CA ASP A 321 -11.18 -0.34 -21.45
C ASP A 321 -9.88 0.41 -21.79
N ASN A 322 -9.82 1.72 -21.54
CA ASN A 322 -8.64 2.55 -21.75
C ASN A 322 -7.43 2.06 -20.93
N LYS A 323 -7.62 1.61 -19.68
CA LYS A 323 -6.53 1.04 -18.86
C LYS A 323 -5.92 -0.19 -19.54
N PHE A 324 -6.73 -1.13 -20.02
CA PHE A 324 -6.27 -2.30 -20.75
C PHE A 324 -5.64 -1.95 -22.11
N GLU A 325 -6.20 -0.97 -22.83
CA GLU A 325 -5.60 -0.46 -24.08
C GLU A 325 -4.22 0.15 -23.87
N ARG A 326 -3.96 0.78 -22.71
CA ARG A 326 -2.63 1.25 -22.27
C ARG A 326 -1.68 0.11 -21.88
N LYS A 327 -2.10 -1.15 -22.06
CA LYS A 327 -1.29 -2.37 -21.82
C LYS A 327 -0.94 -2.58 -20.35
N PHE A 328 -1.86 -2.31 -19.45
CA PHE A 328 -1.80 -2.84 -18.11
C PHE A 328 -2.36 -4.27 -18.11
N ASP A 329 -1.62 -5.19 -17.50
CA ASP A 329 -2.00 -6.61 -17.42
C ASP A 329 -2.92 -6.86 -16.22
N LYS A 330 -2.76 -6.06 -15.14
CA LYS A 330 -3.56 -6.15 -13.92
C LYS A 330 -3.98 -4.75 -13.45
N LEU A 331 -5.21 -4.65 -13.02
CA LEU A 331 -5.80 -3.44 -12.46
C LEU A 331 -6.18 -3.68 -11.00
N ILE A 332 -5.80 -2.78 -10.12
CA ILE A 332 -6.18 -2.78 -8.71
C ILE A 332 -6.88 -1.46 -8.42
N ASN A 333 -8.16 -1.51 -8.10
CA ASN A 333 -8.92 -0.33 -7.69
C ASN A 333 -9.19 -0.38 -6.18
N ILE A 334 -8.96 0.71 -5.47
CA ILE A 334 -9.26 0.83 -4.04
C ILE A 334 -10.49 1.71 -3.88
N TRP A 335 -11.62 1.10 -3.53
CA TRP A 335 -12.90 1.77 -3.40
C TRP A 335 -13.42 1.75 -1.96
N GLY A 336 -14.29 2.69 -1.61
CA GLY A 336 -15.04 2.64 -0.36
C GLY A 336 -15.96 1.41 -0.31
N ALA A 337 -16.22 0.90 0.88
CA ALA A 337 -17.05 -0.28 1.08
C ALA A 337 -18.50 -0.08 0.61
N ASP A 338 -18.98 1.16 0.52
CA ASP A 338 -20.26 1.55 -0.05
C ASP A 338 -20.40 1.20 -1.54
N HIS A 339 -19.28 1.03 -2.26
CA HIS A 339 -19.25 0.61 -3.66
C HIS A 339 -19.26 -0.92 -3.85
N HIS A 340 -19.42 -1.74 -2.80
CA HIS A 340 -19.41 -3.21 -2.90
C HIS A 340 -20.32 -3.75 -4.02
N GLY A 341 -21.57 -3.27 -4.11
CA GLY A 341 -22.53 -3.70 -5.14
C GLY A 341 -22.17 -3.26 -6.56
N TYR A 342 -21.17 -2.40 -6.73
CA TYR A 342 -20.73 -1.91 -8.03
C TYR A 342 -19.62 -2.78 -8.65
N VAL A 343 -18.91 -3.55 -7.84
CA VAL A 343 -17.77 -4.38 -8.26
C VAL A 343 -18.18 -5.39 -9.33
N CYS A 344 -19.25 -6.17 -9.08
CA CYS A 344 -19.73 -7.19 -10.05
C CYS A 344 -20.11 -6.55 -11.37
N ARG A 345 -20.68 -5.35 -11.35
CA ARG A 345 -21.13 -4.60 -12.54
C ARG A 345 -19.97 -4.23 -13.44
N VAL A 346 -18.88 -3.67 -12.88
CA VAL A 346 -17.71 -3.30 -13.68
C VAL A 346 -16.96 -4.53 -14.17
N LYS A 347 -16.82 -5.57 -13.34
CA LYS A 347 -16.25 -6.85 -13.78
C LYS A 347 -17.02 -7.49 -14.91
N ALA A 348 -18.37 -7.48 -14.85
CA ALA A 348 -19.22 -7.97 -15.92
C ALA A 348 -19.01 -7.18 -17.23
N ALA A 349 -18.86 -5.86 -17.14
CA ALA A 349 -18.58 -5.03 -18.31
C ALA A 349 -17.21 -5.36 -18.95
N MET A 350 -16.17 -5.59 -18.14
CA MET A 350 -14.85 -5.99 -18.64
C MET A 350 -14.90 -7.37 -19.31
N ALA A 351 -15.59 -8.33 -18.71
CA ALA A 351 -15.82 -9.64 -19.33
C ALA A 351 -16.59 -9.53 -20.66
N ALA A 352 -17.60 -8.68 -20.72
CA ALA A 352 -18.37 -8.40 -21.94
C ALA A 352 -17.51 -7.78 -23.06
N LEU A 353 -16.48 -7.00 -22.72
CA LEU A 353 -15.48 -6.48 -23.66
C LEU A 353 -14.44 -7.53 -24.09
N GLY A 354 -14.41 -8.72 -23.46
CA GLY A 354 -13.49 -9.81 -23.77
C GLY A 354 -12.22 -9.83 -22.91
N TYR A 355 -12.14 -9.00 -21.88
CA TYR A 355 -11.05 -9.07 -20.91
C TYR A 355 -11.31 -10.16 -19.87
N ASN A 356 -10.24 -10.67 -19.25
CA ASN A 356 -10.40 -11.55 -18.09
C ASN A 356 -10.80 -10.70 -16.86
N ALA A 357 -12.00 -10.96 -16.32
CA ALA A 357 -12.53 -10.22 -15.17
C ALA A 357 -11.65 -10.32 -13.90
N ASP A 358 -10.80 -11.37 -13.80
CA ASP A 358 -9.86 -11.55 -12.68
C ASP A 358 -8.60 -10.68 -12.82
N ASP A 359 -8.43 -10.02 -13.96
CA ASP A 359 -7.37 -9.02 -14.13
C ASP A 359 -7.76 -7.66 -13.55
N LEU A 360 -9.03 -7.47 -13.19
CA LEU A 360 -9.52 -6.36 -12.37
C LEU A 360 -9.79 -6.84 -10.94
N GLU A 361 -8.98 -6.38 -10.01
CA GLU A 361 -9.16 -6.60 -8.57
C GLU A 361 -9.64 -5.31 -7.90
N VAL A 362 -10.67 -5.43 -7.07
CA VAL A 362 -11.19 -4.30 -6.29
C VAL A 362 -10.99 -4.57 -4.81
N LEU A 363 -10.24 -3.71 -4.17
CA LEU A 363 -10.01 -3.72 -2.73
C LEU A 363 -10.99 -2.76 -2.07
N LEU A 364 -11.77 -3.25 -1.10
CA LEU A 364 -12.80 -2.45 -0.43
C LEU A 364 -12.30 -1.91 0.91
N LEU A 365 -12.31 -0.59 1.02
CA LEU A 365 -11.85 0.17 2.19
C LEU A 365 -13.01 0.37 3.18
N GLN A 366 -12.86 -0.11 4.40
CA GLN A 366 -13.82 0.11 5.47
C GLN A 366 -13.73 1.53 6.06
N MET A 367 -14.80 1.95 6.73
CA MET A 367 -14.96 3.28 7.31
C MET A 367 -13.93 3.59 8.41
N VAL A 368 -13.67 4.88 8.61
CA VAL A 368 -12.87 5.42 9.71
C VAL A 368 -13.78 6.18 10.66
N SER A 369 -13.65 5.91 11.95
CA SER A 369 -14.27 6.67 13.02
C SER A 369 -13.19 7.40 13.82
N LEU A 370 -13.33 8.71 13.99
CA LEU A 370 -12.40 9.50 14.80
C LEU A 370 -12.90 9.56 16.24
N TYR A 371 -11.99 9.37 17.19
CA TYR A 371 -12.28 9.47 18.62
C TYR A 371 -11.39 10.52 19.28
N ARG A 372 -11.97 11.27 20.22
CA ARG A 372 -11.27 12.22 21.08
C ARG A 372 -11.81 12.09 22.50
N ASP A 373 -10.94 11.88 23.47
CA ASP A 373 -11.30 11.66 24.87
C ASP A 373 -12.31 10.49 25.05
N GLY A 374 -12.21 9.47 24.18
CA GLY A 374 -13.13 8.32 24.16
C GLY A 374 -14.47 8.58 23.47
N GLU A 375 -14.73 9.80 22.99
CA GLU A 375 -15.98 10.19 22.33
C GLU A 375 -15.81 10.26 20.80
N LEU A 376 -16.86 9.87 20.07
CA LEU A 376 -16.89 9.91 18.61
C LEU A 376 -16.95 11.35 18.10
N VAL A 377 -15.97 11.73 17.27
CA VAL A 377 -15.93 13.03 16.58
C VAL A 377 -16.71 12.94 15.27
N LYS A 378 -17.93 13.45 15.24
CA LYS A 378 -18.82 13.38 14.05
C LYS A 378 -18.54 14.50 13.03
N MET A 379 -18.12 15.66 13.49
CA MET A 379 -17.96 16.87 12.67
C MET A 379 -16.74 17.68 13.09
N SER A 380 -16.16 18.40 12.14
CA SER A 380 -15.14 19.41 12.40
C SER A 380 -15.71 20.52 13.29
N LYS A 381 -14.98 20.90 14.34
CA LYS A 381 -15.33 22.04 15.20
C LYS A 381 -15.29 23.37 14.44
N ARG A 382 -14.51 23.44 13.35
CA ARG A 382 -14.28 24.66 12.56
C ARG A 382 -15.39 24.89 11.53
N THR A 383 -15.88 23.84 10.88
CA THR A 383 -16.77 23.94 9.72
C THR A 383 -18.16 23.37 9.96
N GLY A 384 -18.38 22.57 11.01
CA GLY A 384 -19.63 21.84 11.23
C GLY A 384 -19.89 20.73 10.18
N GLN A 385 -18.89 20.40 9.35
CA GLN A 385 -18.92 19.36 8.33
C GLN A 385 -18.01 18.19 8.75
N SER A 386 -17.83 17.21 7.87
CA SER A 386 -16.87 16.13 8.11
C SER A 386 -15.45 16.68 8.31
N VAL A 387 -14.67 16.07 9.21
CA VAL A 387 -13.26 16.44 9.43
C VAL A 387 -12.47 16.23 8.14
N THR A 388 -11.77 17.27 7.70
CA THR A 388 -10.95 17.22 6.49
C THR A 388 -9.61 16.55 6.76
N LEU A 389 -8.97 16.05 5.69
CA LEU A 389 -7.62 15.52 5.77
C LEU A 389 -6.61 16.59 6.22
N ALA A 390 -6.75 17.82 5.73
CA ALA A 390 -5.90 18.94 6.13
C ALA A 390 -6.01 19.23 7.64
N GLU A 391 -7.23 19.26 8.19
CA GLU A 391 -7.45 19.43 9.65
C GLU A 391 -6.83 18.29 10.45
N LEU A 392 -6.93 17.04 9.97
CA LEU A 392 -6.30 15.91 10.64
C LEU A 392 -4.78 16.03 10.63
N ILE A 393 -4.17 16.39 9.47
CA ILE A 393 -2.71 16.58 9.36
C ILE A 393 -2.25 17.73 10.27
N GLU A 394 -2.99 18.84 10.34
CA GLU A 394 -2.69 19.97 11.22
C GLU A 394 -2.73 19.53 12.71
N GLU A 395 -3.63 18.63 13.06
CA GLU A 395 -3.83 18.20 14.44
C GLU A 395 -2.83 17.13 14.92
N VAL A 396 -2.59 16.07 14.13
CA VAL A 396 -1.79 14.92 14.56
C VAL A 396 -0.48 14.75 13.79
N GLY A 397 -0.28 15.50 12.71
CA GLY A 397 0.83 15.34 11.78
C GLY A 397 0.60 14.25 10.73
N ALA A 398 1.25 14.39 9.58
CA ALA A 398 1.11 13.45 8.46
C ALA A 398 1.61 12.03 8.82
N ASP A 399 2.74 11.93 9.51
CA ASP A 399 3.35 10.65 9.88
C ASP A 399 2.46 9.81 10.78
N ALA A 400 1.89 10.43 11.83
CA ALA A 400 0.98 9.74 12.75
C ALA A 400 -0.31 9.33 12.02
N ALA A 401 -0.93 10.24 11.27
CA ALA A 401 -2.13 9.94 10.52
C ALA A 401 -1.92 8.77 9.54
N ARG A 402 -0.83 8.77 8.76
CA ARG A 402 -0.48 7.69 7.83
C ARG A 402 -0.29 6.36 8.54
N PHE A 403 0.54 6.34 9.59
CA PHE A 403 0.86 5.10 10.31
C PHE A 403 -0.39 4.46 10.90
N PHE A 404 -1.26 5.26 11.55
CA PHE A 404 -2.52 4.79 12.12
C PHE A 404 -3.48 4.26 11.06
N PHE A 405 -3.57 4.90 9.89
CA PHE A 405 -4.40 4.43 8.79
C PHE A 405 -3.92 3.09 8.21
N ILE A 406 -2.59 2.87 8.17
CA ILE A 406 -1.99 1.70 7.54
C ILE A 406 -1.91 0.51 8.50
N MET A 407 -1.78 0.71 9.81
CA MET A 407 -1.54 -0.38 10.77
C MET A 407 -2.68 -1.40 10.89
N ARG A 408 -3.85 -1.12 10.34
CA ARG A 408 -4.99 -2.03 10.25
C ARG A 408 -5.21 -2.49 8.82
N SER A 409 -5.69 -3.73 8.67
CA SER A 409 -6.08 -4.26 7.36
C SER A 409 -7.21 -3.42 6.74
N LEU A 410 -7.27 -3.43 5.41
CA LEU A 410 -8.20 -2.59 4.65
C LEU A 410 -9.67 -2.90 4.95
N ASP A 411 -9.98 -4.20 5.15
CA ASP A 411 -11.30 -4.78 5.40
C ASP A 411 -11.78 -4.62 6.85
N SER A 412 -10.94 -4.09 7.75
CA SER A 412 -11.32 -3.82 9.14
C SER A 412 -11.76 -2.36 9.32
N GLN A 413 -12.78 -2.12 10.15
CA GLN A 413 -13.09 -0.79 10.62
C GLN A 413 -11.91 -0.21 11.41
N LEU A 414 -11.74 1.09 11.33
CA LEU A 414 -10.66 1.78 12.01
C LEU A 414 -11.21 2.82 12.96
N ASP A 415 -11.02 2.60 14.26
CA ASP A 415 -11.20 3.59 15.29
C ASP A 415 -9.87 4.34 15.47
N PHE A 416 -9.86 5.61 15.07
CA PHE A 416 -8.68 6.47 15.09
C PHE A 416 -8.72 7.34 16.35
N ASP A 417 -7.83 7.08 17.28
CA ASP A 417 -7.70 7.85 18.52
C ASP A 417 -6.78 9.06 18.29
N LEU A 418 -7.36 10.27 18.26
CA LEU A 418 -6.64 11.52 18.06
C LEU A 418 -5.67 11.83 19.20
N ASN A 419 -6.03 11.47 20.45
CA ASN A 419 -5.18 11.72 21.61
C ASN A 419 -3.94 10.84 21.57
N LEU A 420 -4.12 9.55 21.28
CA LEU A 420 -3.01 8.62 21.15
C LEU A 420 -2.07 9.03 19.98
N ALA A 421 -2.64 9.42 18.84
CA ALA A 421 -1.87 9.83 17.67
C ALA A 421 -1.02 11.09 17.92
N LYS A 422 -1.43 11.97 18.84
CA LYS A 422 -0.68 13.18 19.26
C LYS A 422 0.35 12.91 20.34
N SER A 423 0.23 11.80 21.06
CA SER A 423 1.05 11.57 22.24
C SER A 423 2.52 11.28 21.86
N GLN A 424 3.45 11.89 22.61
CA GLN A 424 4.88 11.63 22.51
C GLN A 424 5.27 10.58 23.55
N SER A 425 4.67 9.40 23.46
CA SER A 425 4.88 8.31 24.41
C SER A 425 5.11 6.98 23.69
N ASN A 426 5.61 6.00 24.41
CA ASN A 426 5.82 4.64 23.88
C ASN A 426 4.51 3.93 23.50
N GLU A 427 3.36 4.44 23.92
CA GLU A 427 2.05 3.92 23.55
C GLU A 427 1.68 4.31 22.12
N ASN A 428 2.19 5.43 21.62
CA ASN A 428 2.04 5.86 20.25
C ASN A 428 2.96 5.06 19.32
N PRO A 429 2.44 4.17 18.47
CA PRO A 429 3.26 3.24 17.70
C PRO A 429 4.21 3.94 16.71
N VAL A 430 3.81 5.06 16.09
CA VAL A 430 4.70 5.78 15.18
C VAL A 430 5.81 6.48 15.94
N TYR A 431 5.48 7.12 17.07
CA TYR A 431 6.49 7.74 17.93
C TYR A 431 7.52 6.72 18.39
N TYR A 432 7.07 5.54 18.83
CA TYR A 432 7.94 4.45 19.29
C TYR A 432 8.93 3.99 18.22
N VAL A 433 8.48 3.85 16.98
CA VAL A 433 9.35 3.47 15.85
C VAL A 433 10.31 4.59 15.47
N GLN A 434 9.83 5.82 15.35
CA GLN A 434 10.67 6.98 15.05
C GLN A 434 11.71 7.24 16.13
N TYR A 435 11.35 7.03 17.39
CA TYR A 435 12.28 7.14 18.51
C TYR A 435 13.41 6.10 18.44
N ALA A 436 13.13 4.86 17.98
CA ALA A 436 14.18 3.88 17.74
C ALA A 436 15.20 4.38 16.70
N TYR A 437 14.71 4.93 15.58
CA TYR A 437 15.57 5.51 14.55
C TYR A 437 16.40 6.70 15.05
N ALA A 438 15.76 7.67 15.71
CA ALA A 438 16.44 8.85 16.26
C ALA A 438 17.49 8.47 17.33
N ARG A 439 17.21 7.44 18.14
CA ARG A 439 18.16 6.89 19.11
C ARG A 439 19.39 6.31 18.44
N ILE A 440 19.22 5.54 17.35
CA ILE A 440 20.36 5.03 16.57
C ILE A 440 21.19 6.19 16.02
N CYS A 441 20.56 7.21 15.46
CA CYS A 441 21.27 8.41 14.99
C CYS A 441 22.04 9.11 16.13
N SER A 442 21.47 9.14 17.35
CA SER A 442 22.16 9.69 18.54
C SER A 442 23.39 8.86 18.93
N ILE A 443 23.29 7.52 18.87
CA ILE A 443 24.43 6.63 19.14
C ILE A 443 25.58 6.95 18.19
N PHE A 444 25.33 7.06 16.90
CA PHE A 444 26.36 7.40 15.90
C PHE A 444 26.99 8.78 16.15
N ARG A 445 26.20 9.79 16.54
CA ARG A 445 26.76 11.11 16.92
C ARG A 445 27.67 11.02 18.12
N GLN A 446 27.26 10.34 19.20
CA GLN A 446 28.06 10.15 20.40
C GLN A 446 29.36 9.39 20.14
N MET A 447 29.31 8.35 19.29
CA MET A 447 30.50 7.58 18.91
C MET A 447 31.50 8.45 18.14
N LYS A 448 31.00 9.27 17.18
CA LYS A 448 31.83 10.22 16.46
C LYS A 448 32.50 11.25 17.38
N GLU A 449 31.74 11.78 18.33
CA GLU A 449 32.26 12.71 19.35
C GLU A 449 33.33 12.06 20.26
N ALA A 450 33.18 10.75 20.56
CA ALA A 450 34.15 9.96 21.29
C ALA A 450 35.37 9.50 20.46
N GLY A 451 35.46 9.87 19.19
CA GLY A 451 36.54 9.47 18.28
C GLY A 451 36.50 7.99 17.87
N ILE A 452 35.37 7.32 18.05
CA ILE A 452 35.15 5.93 17.64
C ILE A 452 34.50 5.89 16.27
N GLU A 453 35.23 5.46 15.26
CA GLU A 453 34.73 5.31 13.91
C GLU A 453 34.16 3.91 13.68
N THR A 454 33.15 3.82 12.77
CA THR A 454 32.69 2.54 12.25
C THR A 454 33.80 1.93 11.41
N THR A 455 34.19 0.71 11.70
CA THR A 455 35.17 -0.02 10.87
C THR A 455 34.49 -0.52 9.60
N GLU A 456 35.19 -0.43 8.45
CA GLU A 456 34.68 -0.97 7.17
C GLU A 456 34.43 -2.50 7.24
N ASN A 457 35.19 -3.22 8.07
CA ASN A 457 35.08 -4.67 8.27
C ASN A 457 34.90 -5.00 9.76
N PRO A 458 33.68 -4.84 10.31
CA PRO A 458 33.41 -5.15 11.71
C PRO A 458 33.48 -6.67 11.95
N GLN A 459 34.02 -7.08 13.08
CA GLN A 459 34.12 -8.49 13.47
C GLN A 459 32.74 -8.98 13.98
N LEU A 460 31.82 -9.28 13.06
CA LEU A 460 30.41 -9.61 13.36
C LEU A 460 30.27 -10.87 14.23
N SER A 461 31.23 -11.80 14.18
CA SER A 461 31.28 -13.01 15.04
C SER A 461 31.34 -12.73 16.53
N LEU A 462 31.60 -11.49 16.95
CA LEU A 462 31.52 -11.05 18.34
C LEU A 462 30.10 -10.82 18.86
N LEU A 463 29.11 -10.77 17.95
CA LEU A 463 27.70 -10.62 18.29
C LEU A 463 27.12 -11.98 18.72
N THR A 464 27.28 -12.33 19.97
CA THR A 464 26.92 -13.66 20.51
C THR A 464 25.79 -13.64 21.52
N ASP A 465 25.37 -12.45 21.98
CA ASP A 465 24.23 -12.34 22.89
C ASP A 465 22.91 -12.74 22.16
N GLU A 466 22.04 -13.37 22.91
CA GLU A 466 20.74 -13.83 22.35
C GLU A 466 19.91 -12.69 21.73
N ALA A 467 19.98 -11.49 22.33
CA ALA A 467 19.29 -10.32 21.79
C ALA A 467 19.92 -9.82 20.48
N GLU A 468 21.25 -9.92 20.34
CA GLU A 468 21.96 -9.59 19.10
C GLU A 468 21.57 -10.55 17.97
N ILE A 469 21.63 -11.86 18.24
CA ILE A 469 21.26 -12.88 17.25
C ILE A 469 19.79 -12.78 16.85
N ALA A 470 18.89 -12.56 17.81
CA ALA A 470 17.48 -12.39 17.52
C ALA A 470 17.20 -11.17 16.63
N LEU A 471 17.90 -10.05 16.90
CA LEU A 471 17.78 -8.82 16.10
C LEU A 471 18.30 -9.03 14.68
N ILE A 472 19.45 -9.71 14.51
CA ILE A 472 20.00 -10.08 13.19
C ILE A 472 18.96 -10.91 12.42
N LYS A 473 18.42 -11.98 13.02
CA LYS A 473 17.42 -12.84 12.36
C LYS A 473 16.17 -12.07 11.94
N LYS A 474 15.70 -11.13 12.77
CA LYS A 474 14.59 -10.24 12.40
C LYS A 474 14.93 -9.40 11.16
N LEU A 475 16.12 -8.81 11.10
CA LEU A 475 16.59 -8.04 9.94
C LEU A 475 16.66 -8.88 8.67
N LEU A 476 17.17 -10.11 8.78
CA LEU A 476 17.30 -11.03 7.63
C LEU A 476 15.94 -11.52 7.09
N SER A 477 14.88 -11.48 7.89
CA SER A 477 13.52 -11.81 7.43
C SER A 477 12.84 -10.70 6.63
N TYR A 478 13.42 -9.51 6.51
CA TYR A 478 12.78 -8.34 5.92
C TYR A 478 12.44 -8.48 4.43
N PRO A 479 13.32 -9.00 3.55
CA PRO A 479 12.97 -9.20 2.14
C PRO A 479 11.78 -10.15 1.94
N ASP A 480 11.70 -11.21 2.72
CA ASP A 480 10.57 -12.15 2.71
C ASP A 480 9.26 -11.50 3.17
N GLU A 481 9.35 -10.61 4.18
CA GLU A 481 8.18 -9.86 4.64
C GLU A 481 7.67 -8.92 3.56
N ILE A 482 8.56 -8.23 2.83
CA ILE A 482 8.20 -7.38 1.69
C ILE A 482 7.51 -8.22 0.60
N ALA A 483 8.10 -9.35 0.20
CA ALA A 483 7.51 -10.22 -0.81
C ALA A 483 6.12 -10.71 -0.41
N THR A 484 5.97 -11.15 0.83
CA THR A 484 4.70 -11.65 1.38
C THR A 484 3.65 -10.55 1.50
N ALA A 485 4.04 -9.39 2.03
CA ALA A 485 3.15 -8.24 2.18
C ALA A 485 2.66 -7.72 0.82
N ALA A 486 3.54 -7.63 -0.17
CA ALA A 486 3.19 -7.20 -1.53
C ALA A 486 2.26 -8.20 -2.23
N LYS A 487 2.56 -9.50 -2.17
CA LYS A 487 1.72 -10.56 -2.72
C LYS A 487 0.31 -10.52 -2.16
N ASN A 488 0.18 -10.28 -0.86
CA ASN A 488 -1.10 -10.24 -0.16
C ASN A 488 -1.74 -8.85 -0.15
N LYS A 489 -1.11 -7.83 -0.77
CA LYS A 489 -1.58 -6.43 -0.77
C LYS A 489 -1.84 -5.89 0.64
N ALA A 490 -0.93 -6.20 1.55
CA ALA A 490 -1.08 -6.03 2.99
C ALA A 490 0.00 -5.09 3.59
N PRO A 491 0.01 -3.78 3.29
CA PRO A 491 1.02 -2.85 3.82
C PRO A 491 1.02 -2.75 5.36
N HIS A 492 -0.09 -3.11 6.03
CA HIS A 492 -0.16 -3.19 7.50
C HIS A 492 0.88 -4.18 8.08
N ARG A 493 1.29 -5.20 7.32
CA ARG A 493 2.35 -6.13 7.75
C ARG A 493 3.70 -5.42 7.92
N ILE A 494 3.99 -4.44 7.07
CA ILE A 494 5.22 -3.63 7.19
C ILE A 494 5.13 -2.73 8.43
N ALA A 495 3.95 -2.17 8.76
CA ALA A 495 3.76 -1.41 9.99
C ALA A 495 3.96 -2.28 11.24
N THR A 496 3.46 -3.51 11.24
CA THR A 496 3.70 -4.49 12.31
C THR A 496 5.19 -4.87 12.39
N TYR A 497 5.80 -5.16 11.25
CA TYR A 497 7.21 -5.55 11.18
C TYR A 497 8.13 -4.47 11.77
N VAL A 498 7.94 -3.20 11.39
CA VAL A 498 8.78 -2.09 11.84
C VAL A 498 8.60 -1.81 13.33
N HIS A 499 7.38 -1.98 13.86
CA HIS A 499 7.10 -1.86 15.28
C HIS A 499 7.81 -2.96 16.09
N ASP A 500 7.76 -4.21 15.63
CA ASP A 500 8.48 -5.34 16.25
C ASP A 500 9.98 -5.11 16.22
N LEU A 501 10.53 -4.68 15.07
CA LEU A 501 11.96 -4.38 14.91
C LEU A 501 12.40 -3.30 15.89
N ALA A 502 11.62 -2.23 16.05
CA ALA A 502 11.88 -1.17 17.02
C ALA A 502 11.89 -1.72 18.46
N SER A 503 10.94 -2.59 18.81
CA SER A 503 10.86 -3.24 20.13
C SER A 503 12.08 -4.11 20.40
N MET A 504 12.49 -4.92 19.42
CA MET A 504 13.69 -5.76 19.54
C MET A 504 14.97 -4.90 19.64
N PHE A 505 15.06 -3.81 18.89
CA PHE A 505 16.16 -2.86 19.01
C PHE A 505 16.23 -2.22 20.40
N HIS A 506 15.12 -1.77 20.97
CA HIS A 506 15.09 -1.21 22.32
C HIS A 506 15.52 -2.24 23.37
N SER A 507 15.11 -3.50 23.23
CA SER A 507 15.53 -4.61 24.10
C SER A 507 17.03 -4.87 23.99
N PHE A 508 17.56 -4.94 22.77
CA PHE A 508 19.01 -5.05 22.52
C PHE A 508 19.77 -3.88 23.14
N TYR A 509 19.34 -2.65 22.91
CA TYR A 509 20.02 -1.45 23.42
C TYR A 509 20.08 -1.41 24.96
N ASN A 510 19.04 -1.87 25.63
CA ASN A 510 18.98 -1.92 27.08
C ASN A 510 19.88 -3.04 27.67
N LYS A 511 20.03 -4.15 26.96
CA LYS A 511 20.78 -5.33 27.41
C LYS A 511 22.26 -5.26 27.03
N CYS A 512 22.57 -4.80 25.83
CA CYS A 512 23.91 -4.84 25.23
C CYS A 512 24.51 -3.44 25.16
N ARG A 513 25.48 -3.16 26.07
CA ARG A 513 26.19 -1.87 26.07
C ARG A 513 27.00 -1.71 24.78
N ILE A 514 26.90 -0.54 24.15
CA ILE A 514 27.67 -0.19 22.94
C ILE A 514 28.93 0.60 23.33
N LEU A 515 28.80 1.53 24.28
CA LEU A 515 29.90 2.33 24.81
C LEU A 515 30.55 1.63 26.04
N GLY A 516 31.87 1.79 26.21
CA GLY A 516 32.61 1.28 27.36
C GLY A 516 32.85 -0.24 27.34
N VAL A 517 32.74 -0.87 26.18
CA VAL A 517 33.15 -2.27 25.92
C VAL A 517 34.38 -2.31 25.02
N ASP A 518 34.93 -3.51 24.78
CA ASP A 518 36.03 -3.70 23.82
C ASP A 518 35.73 -3.05 22.47
N ALA A 519 36.71 -2.40 21.85
CA ALA A 519 36.55 -1.61 20.64
C ALA A 519 36.03 -2.45 19.45
N LYS A 520 36.44 -3.72 19.33
CA LYS A 520 35.97 -4.61 18.27
C LYS A 520 34.51 -4.98 18.47
N LEU A 521 34.10 -5.27 19.70
CA LEU A 521 32.71 -5.54 20.06
C LEU A 521 31.83 -4.29 19.86
N ALA A 522 32.33 -3.10 20.27
CA ALA A 522 31.64 -1.85 20.00
C ALA A 522 31.42 -1.64 18.49
N GLY A 523 32.44 -1.88 17.65
CA GLY A 523 32.34 -1.83 16.19
C GLY A 523 31.31 -2.80 15.61
N ALA A 524 31.28 -4.04 16.11
CA ALA A 524 30.26 -5.03 15.69
C ALA A 524 28.83 -4.60 16.07
N ARG A 525 28.62 -4.08 17.28
CA ARG A 525 27.32 -3.56 17.75
C ARG A 525 26.86 -2.31 16.98
N LEU A 526 27.80 -1.44 16.61
CA LEU A 526 27.52 -0.30 15.74
C LEU A 526 27.08 -0.74 14.35
N ALA A 527 27.74 -1.74 13.78
CA ALA A 527 27.33 -2.32 12.50
C ALA A 527 25.91 -2.90 12.58
N LEU A 528 25.55 -3.57 13.67
CA LEU A 528 24.18 -4.03 13.89
C LEU A 528 23.19 -2.86 13.99
N CYS A 529 23.53 -1.79 14.72
CA CYS A 529 22.71 -0.57 14.77
C CYS A 529 22.54 0.05 13.39
N LEU A 530 23.58 0.07 12.55
CA LEU A 530 23.52 0.57 11.18
C LEU A 530 22.56 -0.26 10.30
N ALA A 531 22.61 -1.59 10.43
CA ALA A 531 21.69 -2.49 9.76
C ALA A 531 20.23 -2.22 10.16
N VAL A 532 19.96 -2.03 11.45
CA VAL A 532 18.63 -1.64 11.95
C VAL A 532 18.20 -0.28 11.36
N LYS A 533 19.11 0.71 11.32
CA LYS A 533 18.84 2.03 10.73
C LYS A 533 18.39 1.92 9.28
N TYR A 534 19.09 1.13 8.46
CA TYR A 534 18.73 0.94 7.04
C TYR A 534 17.33 0.34 6.89
N VAL A 535 17.03 -0.73 7.62
CA VAL A 535 15.73 -1.41 7.50
C VAL A 535 14.60 -0.54 8.05
N LEU A 536 14.79 0.17 9.18
CA LEU A 536 13.78 1.10 9.69
C LEU A 536 13.48 2.23 8.69
N ALA A 537 14.52 2.86 8.12
CA ALA A 537 14.35 3.92 7.13
C ALA A 537 13.61 3.44 5.89
N HIS A 538 14.00 2.28 5.34
CA HIS A 538 13.38 1.70 4.16
C HIS A 538 11.90 1.32 4.42
N ALA A 539 11.60 0.69 5.56
CA ALA A 539 10.23 0.30 5.91
C ALA A 539 9.34 1.53 6.16
N LEU A 540 9.85 2.57 6.85
CA LEU A 540 9.13 3.83 7.02
C LEU A 540 8.88 4.52 5.68
N ALA A 541 9.84 4.51 4.75
CA ALA A 541 9.66 5.05 3.39
C ALA A 541 8.55 4.31 2.61
N ILE A 542 8.45 2.98 2.71
CA ILE A 542 7.33 2.21 2.14
C ILE A 542 6.00 2.71 2.69
N LEU A 543 5.91 2.96 4.00
CA LEU A 543 4.70 3.48 4.64
C LEU A 543 4.45 4.98 4.33
N GLY A 544 5.42 5.66 3.72
CA GLY A 544 5.39 7.10 3.47
C GLY A 544 5.48 7.93 4.75
N VAL A 545 6.15 7.40 5.77
CA VAL A 545 6.39 7.99 7.10
C VAL A 545 7.85 8.42 7.19
N ASN A 546 8.12 9.58 7.75
CA ASN A 546 9.47 10.10 7.89
C ASN A 546 10.28 9.34 8.95
N ALA A 547 11.59 9.26 8.76
CA ALA A 547 12.57 8.75 9.71
C ALA A 547 13.41 9.90 10.29
N PRO A 548 12.93 10.62 11.34
CA PRO A 548 13.62 11.79 11.87
C PRO A 548 14.90 11.42 12.60
N GLU A 549 15.99 12.14 12.35
CA GLU A 549 17.26 11.88 13.04
C GLU A 549 17.30 12.42 14.49
N LYS A 550 16.35 13.28 14.83
CA LYS A 550 16.19 13.89 16.17
C LYS A 550 14.70 13.96 16.51
N MET A 551 14.37 13.65 17.74
CA MET A 551 13.05 13.80 18.33
C MET A 551 13.16 14.46 19.70
#